data_03e4d5fe10d200e8ca013de973bf43c5
#
_entry.id   03e4d5fe10d200e8ca013de973bf43c5
#
_cell.length_a   1.000
_cell.length_b   1.000
_cell.length_c   1.000
_cell.angle_alpha   90.00
_cell.angle_beta   90.00
_cell.angle_gamma   90.00
#
_symmetry.space_group_name_H-M   'P 1'
#
loop_
_entity.id
_entity.type
_entity.pdbx_description
1 polymer ?
#
loop_
_entity_poly.entity_id
_entity_poly.type
_entity_poly.pdbx_seq_one_letter_code
_entity_poly.pdbx_strand_id
1 'polypeptide(L)'
;MMKLKYSICCGLDVHKNVIVATIVITNADGISEYKQKSFSTFNSDIRKFHSWLIENNCYHVCMESTGKYWIPIFNYLENDIEVCLTHPKYVKAIKGKKTDKKDSKWIADLYKFDLVRCSFIPPKDFRQLREIARYRFKLVCMKSSEKNRIQNCMTVSNVGIASVLSDPFGKTATEIMSYLLTHTSDSIDEKAVRRLIKKGAKAKSDEIIAAISGYNIESDQAKKLELARSHLEYLDGMITQSEVELYVRMKPYYKFVELVSTMPGMTELSSTIVLAETGVDMSIFDDAKHLCSWCGLSPTNNESAGKKKSVRISKAGDYLKPMMV
;
A
#
# COMPACT_ATOMS: atom_id res chain seq x y z
N MET A 1 -25.85 -28.88 -16.86
CA MET A 1 -24.77 -28.64 -17.82
C MET A 1 -24.17 -27.28 -17.53
N MET A 2 -22.86 -27.16 -17.35
CA MET A 2 -22.23 -25.83 -17.15
C MET A 2 -22.39 -25.00 -18.41
N LYS A 3 -22.82 -23.73 -18.24
CA LYS A 3 -23.03 -22.81 -19.38
C LYS A 3 -21.68 -22.24 -19.81
N LEU A 4 -21.32 -22.42 -21.07
CA LEU A 4 -20.14 -21.79 -21.66
C LEU A 4 -20.36 -20.26 -21.72
N LYS A 5 -19.44 -19.47 -21.14
CA LYS A 5 -19.48 -18.00 -21.20
C LYS A 5 -18.60 -17.46 -22.34
N TYR A 6 -17.38 -17.98 -22.45
CA TYR A 6 -16.43 -17.60 -23.48
C TYR A 6 -16.08 -18.79 -24.35
N SER A 7 -16.44 -18.72 -25.65
CA SER A 7 -16.05 -19.76 -26.63
C SER A 7 -14.54 -19.73 -26.95
N ILE A 8 -13.92 -18.54 -26.85
CA ILE A 8 -12.48 -18.35 -26.99
C ILE A 8 -11.99 -17.50 -25.80
N CYS A 9 -11.08 -18.06 -25.03
CA CYS A 9 -10.43 -17.31 -23.96
C CYS A 9 -9.02 -17.86 -23.66
N CYS A 10 -8.24 -17.11 -22.90
CA CYS A 10 -6.88 -17.47 -22.55
C CYS A 10 -6.67 -17.47 -21.03
N GLY A 11 -6.02 -18.51 -20.51
CA GLY A 11 -5.49 -18.54 -19.16
C GLY A 11 -4.00 -18.28 -19.14
N LEU A 12 -3.54 -17.45 -18.22
CA LEU A 12 -2.12 -17.11 -18.04
C LEU A 12 -1.61 -17.56 -16.69
N ASP A 13 -0.45 -18.19 -16.70
CA ASP A 13 0.41 -18.30 -15.53
C ASP A 13 1.62 -17.38 -15.72
N VAL A 14 1.77 -16.41 -14.82
CA VAL A 14 2.73 -15.31 -14.95
C VAL A 14 3.78 -15.39 -13.85
N HIS A 15 5.04 -15.52 -14.28
CA HIS A 15 6.21 -15.49 -13.43
C HIS A 15 7.13 -14.30 -13.74
N LYS A 16 8.20 -14.16 -12.95
CA LYS A 16 9.19 -13.09 -13.14
C LYS A 16 9.77 -13.02 -14.55
N ASN A 17 10.07 -14.15 -15.17
CA ASN A 17 10.81 -14.23 -16.43
C ASN A 17 10.02 -14.88 -17.57
N VAL A 18 8.85 -15.44 -17.29
CA VAL A 18 8.07 -16.20 -18.26
C VAL A 18 6.57 -16.00 -18.08
N ILE A 19 5.86 -15.95 -19.19
CA ILE A 19 4.41 -15.99 -19.31
C ILE A 19 4.08 -17.31 -20.00
N VAL A 20 3.31 -18.18 -19.36
CA VAL A 20 2.77 -19.38 -19.98
C VAL A 20 1.30 -19.14 -20.27
N ALA A 21 0.95 -19.15 -21.55
CA ALA A 21 -0.40 -18.84 -22.04
C ALA A 21 -1.04 -20.07 -22.68
N THR A 22 -2.30 -20.31 -22.36
CA THR A 22 -3.12 -21.34 -22.98
C THR A 22 -4.42 -20.73 -23.49
N ILE A 23 -4.58 -20.63 -24.81
CA ILE A 23 -5.87 -20.30 -25.44
C ILE A 23 -6.70 -21.58 -25.50
N VAL A 24 -7.95 -21.50 -25.10
CA VAL A 24 -8.97 -22.53 -25.31
C VAL A 24 -9.98 -22.02 -26.32
N ILE A 25 -10.29 -22.83 -27.32
CA ILE A 25 -11.31 -22.58 -28.35
C ILE A 25 -12.32 -23.71 -28.21
N THR A 26 -13.57 -23.40 -27.90
CA THR A 26 -14.65 -24.39 -27.72
C THR A 26 -15.68 -24.20 -28.82
N ASN A 27 -15.95 -25.25 -29.59
CA ASN A 27 -16.92 -25.23 -30.67
C ASN A 27 -18.36 -25.36 -30.14
N ALA A 28 -19.33 -25.31 -31.06
CA ALA A 28 -20.76 -25.44 -30.75
C ALA A 28 -21.14 -26.79 -30.10
N ASP A 29 -20.38 -27.85 -30.38
CA ASP A 29 -20.56 -29.19 -29.82
C ASP A 29 -19.94 -29.34 -28.44
N GLY A 30 -19.32 -28.28 -27.91
CA GLY A 30 -18.63 -28.28 -26.60
C GLY A 30 -17.24 -28.93 -26.62
N ILE A 31 -16.70 -29.25 -27.81
CA ILE A 31 -15.35 -29.80 -27.94
C ILE A 31 -14.35 -28.64 -27.87
N SER A 32 -13.32 -28.79 -27.03
CA SER A 32 -12.31 -27.75 -26.79
C SER A 32 -10.96 -28.11 -27.40
N GLU A 33 -10.41 -27.19 -28.19
CA GLU A 33 -9.04 -27.20 -28.68
C GLU A 33 -8.18 -26.27 -27.84
N TYR A 34 -6.92 -26.62 -27.61
CA TYR A 34 -6.00 -25.83 -26.81
C TYR A 34 -4.74 -25.47 -27.60
N LYS A 35 -4.41 -24.19 -27.62
CA LYS A 35 -3.14 -23.68 -28.14
C LYS A 35 -2.31 -23.13 -26.99
N GLN A 36 -1.12 -23.65 -26.79
CA GLN A 36 -0.26 -23.28 -25.67
C GLN A 36 1.07 -22.75 -26.15
N LYS A 37 1.51 -21.60 -25.60
CA LYS A 37 2.78 -20.97 -25.93
C LYS A 37 3.37 -20.30 -24.71
N SER A 38 4.71 -20.24 -24.65
CA SER A 38 5.44 -19.51 -23.62
C SER A 38 6.13 -18.31 -24.24
N PHE A 39 6.16 -17.21 -23.48
CA PHE A 39 6.79 -15.94 -23.87
C PHE A 39 7.68 -15.49 -22.71
N SER A 40 8.71 -14.71 -22.99
CA SER A 40 9.44 -14.00 -21.95
C SER A 40 8.65 -12.77 -21.47
N THR A 41 9.04 -12.19 -20.35
CA THR A 41 8.44 -10.95 -19.83
C THR A 41 9.08 -9.69 -20.42
N PHE A 42 9.93 -9.80 -21.42
CA PHE A 42 10.45 -8.64 -22.14
C PHE A 42 9.37 -7.99 -23.01
N ASN A 43 9.42 -6.66 -23.14
CA ASN A 43 8.43 -5.90 -23.90
C ASN A 43 8.23 -6.38 -25.35
N SER A 44 9.30 -6.86 -26.01
CA SER A 44 9.21 -7.45 -27.35
C SER A 44 8.34 -8.70 -27.39
N ASP A 45 8.44 -9.54 -26.36
CA ASP A 45 7.70 -10.79 -26.29
C ASP A 45 6.28 -10.59 -25.75
N ILE A 46 6.04 -9.59 -24.89
CA ILE A 46 4.69 -9.15 -24.53
C ILE A 46 3.93 -8.68 -25.76
N ARG A 47 4.59 -7.95 -26.68
CA ARG A 47 3.99 -7.58 -27.99
C ARG A 47 3.66 -8.80 -28.85
N LYS A 48 4.58 -9.78 -28.93
CA LYS A 48 4.32 -11.04 -29.66
C LYS A 48 3.19 -11.84 -29.02
N PHE A 49 3.10 -11.84 -27.70
CA PHE A 49 2.01 -12.46 -26.98
C PHE A 49 0.66 -11.80 -27.32
N HIS A 50 0.60 -10.47 -27.30
CA HIS A 50 -0.60 -9.72 -27.69
C HIS A 50 -0.99 -10.04 -29.15
N SER A 51 -0.05 -9.95 -30.11
CA SER A 51 -0.32 -10.31 -31.52
C SER A 51 -0.86 -11.73 -31.66
N TRP A 52 -0.30 -12.69 -30.91
CA TRP A 52 -0.77 -14.07 -30.89
C TRP A 52 -2.21 -14.22 -30.36
N LEU A 53 -2.61 -13.42 -29.39
CA LEU A 53 -4.01 -13.36 -28.91
C LEU A 53 -4.94 -12.86 -30.03
N ILE A 54 -4.59 -11.75 -30.68
CA ILE A 54 -5.37 -11.14 -31.75
C ILE A 54 -5.49 -12.09 -32.95
N GLU A 55 -4.40 -12.72 -33.40
CA GLU A 55 -4.38 -13.72 -34.48
C GLU A 55 -5.31 -14.92 -34.20
N ASN A 56 -5.59 -15.22 -32.94
CA ASN A 56 -6.52 -16.27 -32.54
C ASN A 56 -7.90 -15.76 -32.14
N ASN A 57 -8.24 -14.50 -32.39
CA ASN A 57 -9.50 -13.85 -32.00
C ASN A 57 -9.78 -13.99 -30.49
N CYS A 58 -8.73 -13.98 -29.66
CA CYS A 58 -8.83 -14.16 -28.20
C CYS A 58 -8.81 -12.82 -27.49
N TYR A 59 -9.97 -12.27 -27.17
CA TYR A 59 -10.13 -10.97 -26.50
C TYR A 59 -10.45 -11.10 -25.01
N HIS A 60 -10.46 -12.29 -24.46
CA HIS A 60 -10.75 -12.57 -23.04
C HIS A 60 -9.59 -13.33 -22.41
N VAL A 61 -8.96 -12.71 -21.44
CA VAL A 61 -7.77 -13.25 -20.78
C VAL A 61 -7.97 -13.30 -19.27
N CYS A 62 -7.62 -14.41 -18.64
CA CYS A 62 -7.62 -14.54 -17.19
C CYS A 62 -6.20 -14.84 -16.70
N MET A 63 -5.75 -14.10 -15.67
CA MET A 63 -4.45 -14.32 -15.03
C MET A 63 -4.53 -14.32 -13.52
N GLU A 64 -3.61 -15.01 -12.87
CA GLU A 64 -3.47 -15.03 -11.42
C GLU A 64 -2.70 -13.81 -10.91
N SER A 65 -3.15 -13.22 -9.79
CA SER A 65 -2.54 -12.04 -9.15
C SER A 65 -1.30 -12.37 -8.31
N THR A 66 -0.37 -13.17 -8.84
CA THR A 66 0.86 -13.53 -8.12
C THR A 66 1.87 -12.38 -8.13
N GLY A 67 2.17 -11.84 -6.95
CA GLY A 67 3.13 -10.75 -6.78
C GLY A 67 2.76 -9.49 -7.59
N LYS A 68 3.76 -8.88 -8.25
CA LYS A 68 3.59 -7.71 -9.12
C LYS A 68 3.82 -8.00 -10.61
N TYR A 69 4.12 -9.26 -10.97
CA TYR A 69 4.54 -9.63 -12.33
C TYR A 69 3.41 -9.51 -13.36
N TRP A 70 2.16 -9.59 -12.92
CA TRP A 70 0.98 -9.41 -13.77
C TRP A 70 0.78 -7.95 -14.23
N ILE A 71 1.26 -6.96 -13.47
CA ILE A 71 0.98 -5.52 -13.70
C ILE A 71 1.42 -5.04 -15.09
N PRO A 72 2.66 -5.29 -15.56
CA PRO A 72 3.09 -4.86 -16.89
C PRO A 72 2.26 -5.48 -18.01
N ILE A 73 1.86 -6.75 -17.86
CA ILE A 73 1.06 -7.49 -18.83
C ILE A 73 -0.36 -6.93 -18.86
N PHE A 74 -0.97 -6.74 -17.69
CA PHE A 74 -2.28 -6.13 -17.55
C PHE A 74 -2.33 -4.75 -18.20
N ASN A 75 -1.39 -3.87 -17.86
CA ASN A 75 -1.31 -2.50 -18.40
C ASN A 75 -1.11 -2.46 -19.92
N TYR A 76 -0.53 -3.51 -20.51
CA TYR A 76 -0.36 -3.60 -21.95
C TYR A 76 -1.64 -4.11 -22.64
N LEU A 77 -2.32 -5.08 -22.05
CA LEU A 77 -3.49 -5.74 -22.63
C LEU A 77 -4.80 -4.95 -22.44
N GLU A 78 -4.94 -4.19 -21.35
CA GLU A 78 -6.21 -3.54 -20.93
C GLU A 78 -6.82 -2.57 -21.95
N ASN A 79 -6.06 -2.16 -22.99
CA ASN A 79 -6.53 -1.20 -23.97
C ASN A 79 -7.53 -1.82 -24.97
N ASP A 80 -7.39 -3.11 -25.27
CA ASP A 80 -8.14 -3.80 -26.33
C ASP A 80 -8.52 -5.25 -25.99
N ILE A 81 -8.10 -5.75 -24.84
CA ILE A 81 -8.39 -7.10 -24.33
C ILE A 81 -9.05 -7.01 -22.95
N GLU A 82 -10.12 -7.73 -22.76
CA GLU A 82 -10.76 -7.89 -21.46
C GLU A 82 -9.92 -8.81 -20.58
N VAL A 83 -9.34 -8.23 -19.52
CA VAL A 83 -8.42 -8.95 -18.62
C VAL A 83 -9.06 -9.17 -17.26
N CYS A 84 -9.33 -10.42 -16.92
CA CYS A 84 -9.74 -10.84 -15.59
C CYS A 84 -8.50 -11.16 -14.73
N LEU A 85 -8.28 -10.40 -13.68
CA LEU A 85 -7.29 -10.72 -12.66
C LEU A 85 -7.97 -11.49 -11.53
N THR A 86 -7.48 -12.69 -11.21
CA THR A 86 -8.06 -13.50 -10.14
C THR A 86 -7.09 -13.77 -9.00
N HIS A 87 -7.64 -13.91 -7.80
CA HIS A 87 -6.82 -14.24 -6.64
C HIS A 87 -6.48 -15.76 -6.64
N PRO A 88 -5.22 -16.14 -6.31
CA PRO A 88 -4.75 -17.55 -6.28
C PRO A 88 -5.68 -18.53 -5.56
N LYS A 89 -6.39 -18.05 -4.53
CA LYS A 89 -7.34 -18.86 -3.76
C LYS A 89 -8.48 -19.44 -4.61
N TYR A 90 -8.91 -18.72 -5.67
CA TYR A 90 -10.05 -19.11 -6.50
C TYR A 90 -9.67 -20.01 -7.67
N VAL A 91 -8.40 -20.04 -8.05
CA VAL A 91 -7.89 -20.88 -9.14
C VAL A 91 -7.03 -22.06 -8.65
N LYS A 92 -6.98 -22.27 -7.34
CA LYS A 92 -6.16 -23.32 -6.74
C LYS A 92 -6.57 -24.69 -7.27
N ALA A 93 -5.69 -25.32 -8.06
CA ALA A 93 -5.92 -26.64 -8.62
C ALA A 93 -6.08 -27.72 -7.54
N ILE A 94 -6.89 -28.72 -7.82
CA ILE A 94 -7.02 -29.95 -7.03
C ILE A 94 -5.68 -30.69 -7.08
N LYS A 95 -5.30 -31.38 -5.98
CA LYS A 95 -4.02 -32.05 -5.78
C LYS A 95 -3.49 -32.81 -7.02
N GLY A 96 -2.28 -32.48 -7.46
CA GLY A 96 -1.58 -33.14 -8.56
C GLY A 96 -0.19 -32.54 -8.80
N LYS A 97 0.61 -33.12 -9.72
CA LYS A 97 1.89 -32.51 -10.13
C LYS A 97 1.62 -31.19 -10.85
N LYS A 98 1.95 -30.08 -10.19
CA LYS A 98 1.88 -28.72 -10.73
C LYS A 98 2.93 -28.51 -11.80
N THR A 99 2.54 -27.91 -12.91
CA THR A 99 3.43 -27.31 -13.91
C THR A 99 2.75 -26.09 -14.48
N ASP A 100 3.49 -25.04 -14.83
CA ASP A 100 2.98 -23.78 -15.37
C ASP A 100 2.06 -24.00 -16.59
N LYS A 101 2.36 -25.02 -17.40
CA LYS A 101 1.52 -25.47 -18.53
C LYS A 101 0.15 -25.98 -18.10
N LYS A 102 0.08 -26.75 -17.02
CA LYS A 102 -1.18 -27.24 -16.46
C LYS A 102 -1.94 -26.13 -15.77
N ASP A 103 -1.23 -25.22 -15.11
CA ASP A 103 -1.84 -24.13 -14.37
C ASP A 103 -2.47 -23.10 -15.35
N SER A 104 -1.80 -22.70 -16.45
CA SER A 104 -2.38 -21.84 -17.47
C SER A 104 -3.61 -22.47 -18.16
N LYS A 105 -3.55 -23.77 -18.46
CA LYS A 105 -4.68 -24.50 -19.03
C LYS A 105 -5.86 -24.55 -18.05
N TRP A 106 -5.59 -24.83 -16.77
CA TRP A 106 -6.61 -24.88 -15.73
C TRP A 106 -7.32 -23.54 -15.55
N ILE A 107 -6.57 -22.43 -15.55
CA ILE A 107 -7.13 -21.08 -15.50
C ILE A 107 -8.06 -20.82 -16.70
N ALA A 108 -7.65 -21.22 -17.92
CA ALA A 108 -8.48 -21.10 -19.12
C ALA A 108 -9.77 -21.93 -19.00
N ASP A 109 -9.68 -23.16 -18.49
CA ASP A 109 -10.82 -24.06 -18.32
C ASP A 109 -11.85 -23.54 -17.28
N LEU A 110 -11.38 -22.94 -16.19
CA LEU A 110 -12.25 -22.29 -15.23
C LEU A 110 -12.89 -21.03 -15.80
N TYR A 111 -12.11 -20.22 -16.52
CA TYR A 111 -12.56 -18.93 -17.02
C TYR A 111 -13.61 -19.06 -18.12
N LYS A 112 -13.49 -20.04 -19.03
CA LYS A 112 -14.48 -20.26 -20.08
C LYS A 112 -15.91 -20.54 -19.55
N PHE A 113 -16.04 -21.07 -18.33
CA PHE A 113 -17.31 -21.36 -17.67
C PHE A 113 -17.71 -20.33 -16.61
N ASP A 114 -17.02 -19.18 -16.52
CA ASP A 114 -17.26 -18.14 -15.50
C ASP A 114 -17.13 -18.64 -14.05
N LEU A 115 -16.26 -19.62 -13.82
CA LEU A 115 -15.99 -20.17 -12.49
C LEU A 115 -14.91 -19.40 -11.74
N VAL A 116 -14.42 -18.31 -12.32
CA VAL A 116 -13.37 -17.46 -11.76
C VAL A 116 -13.96 -16.13 -11.32
N ARG A 117 -13.72 -15.76 -10.05
CA ARG A 117 -14.08 -14.44 -9.57
C ARG A 117 -12.97 -13.45 -9.93
N CYS A 118 -13.26 -12.49 -10.79
CA CYS A 118 -12.35 -11.41 -11.13
C CYS A 118 -12.21 -10.42 -9.96
N SER A 119 -10.99 -10.01 -9.69
CA SER A 119 -10.70 -8.94 -8.74
C SER A 119 -10.98 -7.60 -9.39
N PHE A 120 -11.53 -6.67 -8.63
CA PHE A 120 -11.67 -5.29 -9.10
C PHE A 120 -10.30 -4.64 -9.26
N ILE A 121 -10.04 -4.12 -10.44
CA ILE A 121 -8.85 -3.32 -10.77
C ILE A 121 -9.32 -1.90 -11.10
N PRO A 122 -8.90 -0.89 -10.32
CA PRO A 122 -9.28 0.50 -10.58
C PRO A 122 -8.77 0.98 -11.95
N PRO A 123 -9.38 2.03 -12.51
CA PRO A 123 -8.85 2.73 -13.68
C PRO A 123 -7.39 3.14 -13.51
N LYS A 124 -6.67 3.30 -14.61
CA LYS A 124 -5.20 3.51 -14.65
C LYS A 124 -4.74 4.71 -13.82
N ASP A 125 -5.45 5.82 -13.88
CA ASP A 125 -5.16 7.04 -13.12
C ASP A 125 -5.29 6.82 -11.60
N PHE A 126 -6.31 6.08 -11.14
CA PHE A 126 -6.43 5.71 -9.73
C PHE A 126 -5.36 4.69 -9.30
N ARG A 127 -4.91 3.80 -10.18
CA ARG A 127 -3.76 2.94 -9.87
C ARG A 127 -2.49 3.75 -9.67
N GLN A 128 -2.26 4.79 -10.49
CA GLN A 128 -1.12 5.70 -10.36
C GLN A 128 -1.21 6.54 -9.08
N LEU A 129 -2.37 7.09 -8.76
CA LEU A 129 -2.62 7.78 -7.49
C LEU A 129 -2.35 6.87 -6.28
N ARG A 130 -2.84 5.64 -6.34
CA ARG A 130 -2.64 4.62 -5.30
C ARG A 130 -1.16 4.32 -5.05
N GLU A 131 -0.33 4.22 -6.09
CA GLU A 131 1.12 3.99 -5.92
C GLU A 131 1.78 5.15 -5.17
N ILE A 132 1.43 6.41 -5.48
CA ILE A 132 1.97 7.58 -4.79
C ILE A 132 1.48 7.66 -3.34
N ALA A 133 0.18 7.44 -3.10
CA ALA A 133 -0.40 7.44 -1.75
C ALA A 133 0.25 6.37 -0.85
N ARG A 134 0.48 5.17 -1.39
CA ARG A 134 1.15 4.07 -0.70
C ARG A 134 2.63 4.34 -0.46
N TYR A 135 3.30 4.99 -1.39
CA TYR A 135 4.69 5.41 -1.19
C TYR A 135 4.77 6.45 -0.08
N ARG A 136 3.89 7.48 -0.09
CA ARG A 136 3.76 8.44 1.00
C ARG A 136 3.56 7.76 2.36
N PHE A 137 2.67 6.77 2.44
CA PHE A 137 2.45 5.99 3.67
C PHE A 137 3.74 5.34 4.17
N LYS A 138 4.55 4.76 3.27
CA LYS A 138 5.85 4.17 3.63
C LYS A 138 6.83 5.21 4.15
N LEU A 139 6.87 6.41 3.54
CA LEU A 139 7.69 7.53 4.03
C LEU A 139 7.27 7.95 5.46
N VAL A 140 5.97 8.02 5.74
CA VAL A 140 5.46 8.31 7.10
C VAL A 140 5.88 7.22 8.10
N CYS A 141 5.84 5.94 7.72
CA CYS A 141 6.33 4.86 8.56
C CYS A 141 7.84 4.97 8.83
N MET A 142 8.64 5.33 7.81
CA MET A 142 10.09 5.58 7.96
C MET A 142 10.34 6.77 8.90
N LYS A 143 9.59 7.86 8.75
CA LYS A 143 9.64 9.03 9.65
C LYS A 143 9.37 8.63 11.10
N SER A 144 8.34 7.82 11.35
CA SER A 144 8.03 7.31 12.70
C SER A 144 9.17 6.45 13.27
N SER A 145 9.81 5.65 12.41
CA SER A 145 10.98 4.85 12.81
C SER A 145 12.18 5.72 13.17
N GLU A 146 12.41 6.82 12.44
CA GLU A 146 13.49 7.78 12.78
C GLU A 146 13.20 8.52 14.09
N LYS A 147 11.96 8.94 14.31
CA LYS A 147 11.57 9.53 15.60
C LYS A 147 11.86 8.57 16.76
N ASN A 148 11.54 7.30 16.63
CA ASN A 148 11.86 6.30 17.65
C ASN A 148 13.37 6.14 17.88
N ARG A 149 14.19 6.20 16.81
CA ARG A 149 15.66 6.17 16.94
C ARG A 149 16.19 7.38 17.70
N ILE A 150 15.69 8.57 17.40
CA ILE A 150 16.04 9.80 18.13
C ILE A 150 15.66 9.69 19.60
N GLN A 151 14.44 9.24 19.92
CA GLN A 151 14.01 9.02 21.29
C GLN A 151 14.90 8.01 22.04
N ASN A 152 15.26 6.91 21.39
CA ASN A 152 16.17 5.92 21.96
C ASN A 152 17.56 6.53 22.26
N CYS A 153 18.10 7.35 21.36
CA CYS A 153 19.36 8.06 21.62
C CYS A 153 19.26 9.00 22.82
N MET A 154 18.16 9.76 22.91
CA MET A 154 17.91 10.63 24.06
C MET A 154 17.83 9.84 25.37
N THR A 155 17.10 8.71 25.36
CA THR A 155 16.99 7.83 26.53
C THR A 155 18.35 7.28 26.97
N VAL A 156 19.15 6.78 26.03
CA VAL A 156 20.50 6.26 26.32
C VAL A 156 21.43 7.36 26.85
N SER A 157 21.24 8.60 26.41
CA SER A 157 21.99 9.77 26.84
C SER A 157 21.46 10.44 28.12
N ASN A 158 20.51 9.80 28.80
CA ASN A 158 19.83 10.35 30.00
C ASN A 158 19.18 11.73 29.77
N VAL A 159 18.57 11.93 28.58
CA VAL A 159 17.80 13.13 28.23
C VAL A 159 16.31 12.83 28.35
N GLY A 160 15.71 13.18 29.48
CA GLY A 160 14.34 12.82 29.84
C GLY A 160 13.25 13.74 29.26
N ILE A 161 13.49 14.56 28.25
CA ILE A 161 12.54 15.55 27.72
C ILE A 161 11.20 14.90 27.31
N ALA A 162 11.22 13.69 26.78
CA ALA A 162 10.03 12.97 26.34
C ALA A 162 9.05 12.62 27.47
N SER A 163 9.49 12.59 28.72
CA SER A 163 8.63 12.39 29.89
C SER A 163 7.93 13.66 30.36
N VAL A 164 8.42 14.83 29.93
CA VAL A 164 7.90 16.15 30.36
C VAL A 164 7.06 16.80 29.26
N LEU A 165 7.53 16.75 28.02
CA LEU A 165 6.85 17.37 26.88
C LEU A 165 5.94 16.39 26.18
N SER A 166 4.71 16.80 25.89
CA SER A 166 3.73 16.03 25.11
C SER A 166 4.19 15.75 23.68
N ASP A 167 5.00 16.67 23.09
CA ASP A 167 5.63 16.48 21.79
C ASP A 167 7.15 16.61 21.93
N PRO A 168 7.89 15.48 21.97
CA PRO A 168 9.35 15.47 22.06
C PRO A 168 10.04 15.87 20.76
N PHE A 169 9.31 16.17 19.69
CA PHE A 169 9.79 16.67 18.40
C PHE A 169 9.28 18.10 18.10
N GLY A 170 8.56 18.69 19.02
CA GLY A 170 8.10 20.05 18.92
C GLY A 170 9.27 21.07 19.03
N LYS A 171 8.97 22.33 18.71
CA LYS A 171 9.98 23.40 18.62
C LYS A 171 10.85 23.54 19.87
N THR A 172 10.27 23.46 21.07
CA THR A 172 11.01 23.51 22.34
C THR A 172 11.99 22.34 22.44
N ALA A 173 11.53 21.11 22.24
CA ALA A 173 12.38 19.93 22.35
C ALA A 173 13.53 19.95 21.31
N THR A 174 13.22 20.33 20.07
CA THR A 174 14.21 20.39 18.98
C THR A 174 15.30 21.46 19.26
N GLU A 175 14.94 22.64 19.77
CA GLU A 175 15.89 23.69 20.11
C GLU A 175 16.77 23.27 21.31
N ILE A 176 16.18 22.66 22.35
CA ILE A 176 16.94 22.13 23.50
C ILE A 176 17.88 21.02 23.04
N MET A 177 17.43 20.06 22.25
CA MET A 177 18.28 18.98 21.72
C MET A 177 19.47 19.55 20.93
N SER A 178 19.25 20.57 20.11
CA SER A 178 20.35 21.24 19.39
C SER A 178 21.33 21.90 20.33
N TYR A 179 20.87 22.48 21.44
CA TYR A 179 21.72 23.04 22.47
C TYR A 179 22.57 21.97 23.18
N LEU A 180 21.95 20.85 23.59
CA LEU A 180 22.60 19.74 24.28
C LEU A 180 23.67 19.07 23.42
N LEU A 181 23.56 19.04 22.10
CA LEU A 181 24.56 18.50 21.18
C LEU A 181 25.85 19.36 21.12
N THR A 182 25.80 20.62 21.53
CA THR A 182 26.92 21.55 21.47
C THR A 182 27.50 21.88 22.84
N HIS A 183 26.95 21.33 23.92
CA HIS A 183 27.38 21.59 25.31
C HIS A 183 27.56 20.28 26.05
N THR A 184 28.33 20.30 27.15
CA THR A 184 28.40 19.18 28.10
C THR A 184 27.52 19.46 29.31
N SER A 185 27.16 18.44 30.11
CA SER A 185 26.27 18.59 31.25
C SER A 185 26.80 19.62 32.28
N ASP A 186 28.13 19.71 32.43
CA ASP A 186 28.79 20.64 33.36
C ASP A 186 28.81 22.10 32.84
N SER A 187 28.55 22.30 31.55
CA SER A 187 28.54 23.60 30.87
C SER A 187 27.13 24.15 30.56
N ILE A 188 26.09 23.52 31.09
CA ILE A 188 24.72 23.99 30.88
C ILE A 188 24.47 25.36 31.53
N ASP A 189 24.10 26.33 30.70
CA ASP A 189 23.49 27.57 31.21
C ASP A 189 21.94 27.39 31.25
N GLU A 190 21.41 27.22 32.47
CA GLU A 190 19.96 27.12 32.69
C GLU A 190 19.20 28.32 32.13
N LYS A 191 19.75 29.52 32.20
CA LYS A 191 19.11 30.74 31.67
C LYS A 191 19.03 30.66 30.12
N ALA A 192 20.03 30.13 29.46
CA ALA A 192 20.00 29.90 28.03
C ALA A 192 18.94 28.84 27.66
N VAL A 193 18.89 27.72 28.35
CA VAL A 193 17.86 26.69 28.12
C VAL A 193 16.45 27.24 28.36
N ARG A 194 16.21 28.00 29.42
CA ARG A 194 14.91 28.62 29.70
C ARG A 194 14.45 29.58 28.58
N ARG A 195 15.37 30.23 27.86
CA ARG A 195 15.04 31.07 26.69
C ARG A 195 14.56 30.24 25.47
N LEU A 196 15.00 28.99 25.35
CA LEU A 196 14.59 28.09 24.25
C LEU A 196 13.16 27.57 24.48
N ILE A 197 12.68 27.57 25.74
CA ILE A 197 11.34 27.07 26.08
C ILE A 197 10.26 28.01 25.56
N LYS A 198 9.43 27.52 24.65
CA LYS A 198 8.33 28.30 24.08
C LYS A 198 7.16 28.46 25.08
N LYS A 199 6.31 29.47 24.84
CA LYS A 199 5.23 29.89 25.75
C LYS A 199 4.37 28.73 26.28
N GLY A 200 4.00 27.74 25.42
CA GLY A 200 3.17 26.61 25.80
C GLY A 200 3.83 25.61 26.78
N ALA A 201 5.15 25.63 26.89
CA ALA A 201 5.91 24.73 27.79
C ALA A 201 6.54 25.46 29.00
N LYS A 202 6.36 26.78 29.11
CA LYS A 202 7.00 27.59 30.17
C LYS A 202 6.62 27.14 31.59
N ALA A 203 5.39 26.70 31.80
CA ALA A 203 4.95 26.19 33.11
C ALA A 203 5.73 24.96 33.59
N LYS A 204 6.35 24.23 32.68
CA LYS A 204 7.18 23.02 32.95
C LYS A 204 8.67 23.30 32.89
N SER A 205 9.11 24.56 32.98
CA SER A 205 10.52 24.92 32.82
C SER A 205 11.44 24.20 33.82
N ASP A 206 11.02 24.08 35.07
CA ASP A 206 11.83 23.41 36.11
C ASP A 206 11.89 21.90 35.89
N GLU A 207 10.80 21.29 35.47
CA GLU A 207 10.76 19.87 35.08
C GLU A 207 11.66 19.59 33.87
N ILE A 208 11.68 20.50 32.87
CA ILE A 208 12.54 20.39 31.69
C ILE A 208 14.03 20.48 32.11
N ILE A 209 14.41 21.43 32.97
CA ILE A 209 15.77 21.53 33.48
C ILE A 209 16.17 20.26 34.24
N ALA A 210 15.30 19.77 35.13
CA ALA A 210 15.56 18.52 35.84
C ALA A 210 15.69 17.32 34.89
N ALA A 211 14.90 17.25 33.81
CA ALA A 211 14.94 16.18 32.82
C ALA A 211 16.22 16.14 31.96
N ILE A 212 17.00 17.23 31.92
CA ILE A 212 18.28 17.30 31.21
C ILE A 212 19.49 17.39 32.16
N SER A 213 19.25 17.46 33.47
CA SER A 213 20.36 17.54 34.45
C SER A 213 21.13 16.23 34.45
N GLY A 214 22.46 16.32 34.35
CA GLY A 214 23.32 15.13 34.35
C GLY A 214 23.24 14.27 33.08
N TYR A 215 22.79 14.83 31.95
CA TYR A 215 22.82 14.11 30.69
C TYR A 215 24.24 13.81 30.23
N ASN A 216 24.41 12.75 29.46
CA ASN A 216 25.68 12.40 28.84
C ASN A 216 25.44 11.89 27.40
N ILE A 217 25.69 12.76 26.41
CA ILE A 217 25.63 12.41 25.01
C ILE A 217 27.03 12.02 24.54
N GLU A 218 27.32 10.74 24.51
CA GLU A 218 28.57 10.20 23.96
C GLU A 218 28.69 10.49 22.46
N SER A 219 29.92 10.48 21.94
CA SER A 219 30.17 10.86 20.54
C SER A 219 29.44 10.02 19.50
N ASP A 220 29.25 8.74 19.76
CA ASP A 220 28.46 7.83 18.91
C ASP A 220 26.96 8.21 18.91
N GLN A 221 26.39 8.54 20.07
CA GLN A 221 25.01 8.98 20.18
C GLN A 221 24.80 10.36 19.55
N ALA A 222 25.75 11.29 19.72
CA ALA A 222 25.73 12.60 19.09
C ALA A 222 25.72 12.45 17.55
N LYS A 223 26.61 11.63 17.00
CA LYS A 223 26.67 11.38 15.55
C LYS A 223 25.40 10.72 15.02
N LYS A 224 24.87 9.74 15.75
CA LYS A 224 23.62 9.07 15.39
C LYS A 224 22.42 10.01 15.43
N LEU A 225 22.33 10.91 16.41
CA LEU A 225 21.29 11.95 16.48
C LEU A 225 21.37 12.91 15.30
N GLU A 226 22.58 13.37 14.95
CA GLU A 226 22.80 14.23 13.78
C GLU A 226 22.29 13.58 12.49
N LEU A 227 22.70 12.32 12.23
CA LEU A 227 22.30 11.58 11.04
C LEU A 227 20.77 11.33 11.00
N ALA A 228 20.19 10.93 12.14
CA ALA A 228 18.76 10.67 12.24
C ALA A 228 17.91 11.95 12.05
N ARG A 229 18.37 13.09 12.53
CA ARG A 229 17.72 14.40 12.32
C ARG A 229 17.77 14.81 10.85
N SER A 230 18.93 14.73 10.22
CA SER A 230 19.07 15.04 8.78
C SER A 230 18.18 14.13 7.93
N HIS A 231 18.09 12.84 8.27
CA HIS A 231 17.19 11.91 7.58
C HIS A 231 15.72 12.25 7.84
N LEU A 232 15.35 12.67 9.06
CA LEU A 232 13.99 13.09 9.38
C LEU A 232 13.56 14.31 8.54
N GLU A 233 14.42 15.32 8.42
CA GLU A 233 14.18 16.51 7.58
C GLU A 233 14.04 16.13 6.09
N TYR A 234 14.88 15.24 5.59
CA TYR A 234 14.78 14.72 4.24
C TYR A 234 13.44 13.99 3.99
N LEU A 235 13.03 13.13 4.93
CA LEU A 235 11.74 12.43 4.84
C LEU A 235 10.55 13.39 4.84
N ASP A 236 10.60 14.48 5.61
CA ASP A 236 9.56 15.50 5.60
C ASP A 236 9.44 16.19 4.24
N GLY A 237 10.56 16.49 3.61
CA GLY A 237 10.59 17.02 2.25
C GLY A 237 9.98 16.06 1.23
N MET A 238 10.31 14.77 1.30
CA MET A 238 9.77 13.73 0.41
C MET A 238 8.27 13.50 0.63
N ILE A 239 7.79 13.54 1.87
CA ILE A 239 6.36 13.45 2.20
C ILE A 239 5.62 14.63 1.56
N THR A 240 6.10 15.86 1.74
CA THR A 240 5.51 17.06 1.16
C THR A 240 5.46 16.98 -0.37
N GLN A 241 6.54 16.55 -1.03
CA GLN A 241 6.56 16.36 -2.48
C GLN A 241 5.53 15.33 -2.95
N SER A 242 5.39 14.23 -2.23
CA SER A 242 4.39 13.20 -2.56
C SER A 242 2.95 13.70 -2.38
N GLU A 243 2.71 14.57 -1.40
CA GLU A 243 1.40 15.22 -1.18
C GLU A 243 1.06 16.19 -2.31
N VAL A 244 2.01 17.01 -2.74
CA VAL A 244 1.83 17.93 -3.89
C VAL A 244 1.47 17.12 -5.14
N GLU A 245 2.19 16.02 -5.43
CA GLU A 245 1.90 15.18 -6.58
C GLU A 245 0.52 14.52 -6.50
N LEU A 246 0.10 14.08 -5.31
CA LEU A 246 -1.25 13.57 -5.08
C LEU A 246 -2.33 14.62 -5.41
N TYR A 247 -2.17 15.85 -4.93
CA TYR A 247 -3.13 16.92 -5.20
C TYR A 247 -3.18 17.30 -6.68
N VAL A 248 -2.03 17.38 -7.35
CA VAL A 248 -1.98 17.66 -8.79
C VAL A 248 -2.75 16.60 -9.59
N ARG A 249 -2.51 15.33 -9.32
CA ARG A 249 -3.20 14.23 -10.03
C ARG A 249 -4.66 14.08 -9.63
N MET A 250 -5.03 14.44 -8.40
CA MET A 250 -6.41 14.38 -7.91
C MET A 250 -7.27 15.55 -8.41
N LYS A 251 -6.68 16.60 -8.97
CA LYS A 251 -7.39 17.81 -9.43
C LYS A 251 -8.63 17.54 -10.30
N PRO A 252 -8.61 16.60 -11.27
CA PRO A 252 -9.81 16.28 -12.06
C PRO A 252 -10.99 15.74 -11.24
N TYR A 253 -10.70 15.19 -10.08
CA TYR A 253 -11.64 14.53 -9.17
C TYR A 253 -11.93 15.36 -7.90
N TYR A 254 -11.52 16.63 -7.86
CA TYR A 254 -11.54 17.45 -6.66
C TYR A 254 -12.94 17.59 -6.03
N LYS A 255 -14.01 17.63 -6.84
CA LYS A 255 -15.41 17.62 -6.35
C LYS A 255 -15.73 16.43 -5.43
N PHE A 256 -15.11 15.28 -5.67
CA PHE A 256 -15.29 14.11 -4.81
C PHE A 256 -14.45 14.22 -3.54
N VAL A 257 -13.28 14.89 -3.60
CA VAL A 257 -12.47 15.19 -2.41
C VAL A 257 -13.26 16.10 -1.48
N GLU A 258 -13.87 17.20 -2.00
CA GLU A 258 -14.74 18.08 -1.22
C GLU A 258 -15.89 17.30 -0.57
N LEU A 259 -16.56 16.43 -1.34
CA LEU A 259 -17.66 15.62 -0.82
C LEU A 259 -17.21 14.73 0.34
N VAL A 260 -16.10 14.01 0.21
CA VAL A 260 -15.58 13.11 1.26
C VAL A 260 -15.09 13.94 2.47
N SER A 261 -14.55 15.13 2.24
CA SER A 261 -14.09 16.03 3.30
C SER A 261 -15.23 16.61 4.17
N THR A 262 -16.49 16.47 3.75
CA THR A 262 -17.65 16.82 4.62
C THR A 262 -17.86 15.86 5.78
N MET A 263 -17.25 14.67 5.71
CA MET A 263 -17.34 13.67 6.78
C MET A 263 -16.54 14.14 8.00
N PRO A 264 -17.10 14.06 9.22
CA PRO A 264 -16.37 14.42 10.44
C PRO A 264 -15.03 13.70 10.56
N GLY A 265 -13.96 14.43 10.85
CA GLY A 265 -12.60 13.89 10.99
C GLY A 265 -11.82 13.71 9.69
N MET A 266 -12.43 13.89 8.52
CA MET A 266 -11.74 13.81 7.24
C MET A 266 -11.14 15.15 6.85
N THR A 267 -9.82 15.13 6.56
CA THR A 267 -9.10 16.25 5.95
C THR A 267 -9.08 16.09 4.42
N GLU A 268 -8.72 17.15 3.69
CA GLU A 268 -8.50 17.07 2.24
C GLU A 268 -7.50 15.96 1.86
N LEU A 269 -6.40 15.86 2.61
CA LEU A 269 -5.40 14.83 2.39
C LEU A 269 -5.95 13.41 2.66
N SER A 270 -6.67 13.22 3.77
CA SER A 270 -7.29 11.93 4.08
C SER A 270 -8.31 11.53 3.02
N SER A 271 -9.13 12.47 2.57
CA SER A 271 -10.12 12.29 1.50
C SER A 271 -9.44 11.90 0.17
N THR A 272 -8.35 12.59 -0.18
CA THR A 272 -7.53 12.28 -1.35
C THR A 272 -6.97 10.85 -1.29
N ILE A 273 -6.43 10.42 -0.15
CA ILE A 273 -5.89 9.07 0.04
C ILE A 273 -7.00 8.02 -0.03
N VAL A 274 -8.15 8.27 0.59
CA VAL A 274 -9.31 7.37 0.51
C VAL A 274 -9.75 7.18 -0.95
N LEU A 275 -9.93 8.26 -1.69
CA LEU A 275 -10.30 8.20 -3.11
C LEU A 275 -9.22 7.56 -3.98
N ALA A 276 -7.93 7.76 -3.69
CA ALA A 276 -6.86 7.05 -4.38
C ALA A 276 -6.96 5.53 -4.20
N GLU A 277 -7.44 5.05 -3.06
CA GLU A 277 -7.63 3.62 -2.79
C GLU A 277 -8.96 3.08 -3.32
N THR A 278 -10.06 3.82 -3.23
CA THR A 278 -11.40 3.36 -3.60
C THR A 278 -11.77 3.66 -5.06
N GLY A 279 -11.22 4.72 -5.64
CA GLY A 279 -11.77 5.35 -6.83
C GLY A 279 -12.96 6.27 -6.49
N VAL A 280 -13.62 6.78 -7.52
CA VAL A 280 -14.81 7.65 -7.40
C VAL A 280 -16.11 6.95 -7.80
N ASP A 281 -16.02 5.81 -8.46
CA ASP A 281 -17.17 4.99 -8.84
C ASP A 281 -17.52 4.04 -7.70
N MET A 282 -18.57 4.36 -6.97
CA MET A 282 -19.06 3.54 -5.86
C MET A 282 -20.00 2.41 -6.31
N SER A 283 -20.41 2.36 -7.59
CA SER A 283 -21.25 1.27 -8.13
C SER A 283 -20.58 -0.10 -8.11
N ILE A 284 -19.24 -0.12 -7.97
CA ILE A 284 -18.43 -1.33 -7.81
C ILE A 284 -18.62 -2.04 -6.45
N PHE A 285 -19.24 -1.36 -5.48
CA PHE A 285 -19.59 -1.92 -4.18
C PHE A 285 -21.11 -2.04 -4.09
N ASP A 286 -21.63 -3.26 -3.89
CA ASP A 286 -23.07 -3.50 -3.81
C ASP A 286 -23.73 -2.69 -2.68
N ASP A 287 -23.01 -2.51 -1.57
CA ASP A 287 -23.44 -1.71 -0.42
C ASP A 287 -22.24 -1.22 0.43
N ALA A 288 -22.52 -0.41 1.46
CA ALA A 288 -21.53 0.07 2.41
C ALA A 288 -20.82 -1.06 3.19
N LYS A 289 -21.49 -2.20 3.41
CA LYS A 289 -20.88 -3.35 4.12
C LYS A 289 -19.80 -4.00 3.28
N HIS A 290 -20.00 -4.09 1.96
CA HIS A 290 -19.00 -4.59 1.02
C HIS A 290 -17.77 -3.67 1.00
N LEU A 291 -17.96 -2.35 0.98
CA LEU A 291 -16.86 -1.39 1.09
C LEU A 291 -16.11 -1.57 2.43
N CYS A 292 -16.82 -1.63 3.56
CA CYS A 292 -16.22 -1.85 4.87
C CYS A 292 -15.44 -3.17 4.95
N SER A 293 -15.97 -4.24 4.36
CA SER A 293 -15.29 -5.54 4.30
C SER A 293 -14.02 -5.46 3.43
N TRP A 294 -14.10 -4.78 2.28
CA TRP A 294 -12.97 -4.55 1.39
C TRP A 294 -11.87 -3.72 2.07
N CYS A 295 -12.24 -2.70 2.85
CA CYS A 295 -11.33 -1.89 3.66
C CYS A 295 -10.72 -2.65 4.85
N GLY A 296 -11.18 -3.88 5.12
CA GLY A 296 -10.73 -4.64 6.29
C GLY A 296 -11.21 -4.08 7.62
N LEU A 297 -12.32 -3.35 7.63
CA LEU A 297 -12.93 -2.78 8.84
C LEU A 297 -13.98 -3.70 9.45
N SER A 298 -14.46 -4.70 8.71
CA SER A 298 -15.44 -5.67 9.20
C SER A 298 -14.75 -6.83 9.94
N PRO A 299 -15.31 -7.31 11.06
CA PRO A 299 -14.82 -8.51 11.71
C PRO A 299 -14.99 -9.73 10.79
N THR A 300 -14.04 -10.65 10.83
CA THR A 300 -14.17 -11.91 10.10
C THR A 300 -15.08 -12.87 10.85
N ASN A 301 -15.98 -13.53 10.13
CA ASN A 301 -16.76 -14.65 10.69
C ASN A 301 -15.98 -15.95 10.37
N ASN A 302 -15.15 -16.39 11.31
CA ASN A 302 -14.43 -17.65 11.17
C ASN A 302 -15.04 -18.65 12.16
N GLU A 303 -16.20 -19.21 11.78
CA GLU A 303 -16.94 -20.21 12.54
C GLU A 303 -16.97 -21.52 11.75
N SER A 304 -16.73 -22.63 12.42
CA SER A 304 -16.84 -23.97 11.84
C SER A 304 -17.46 -24.90 12.90
N ALA A 305 -18.57 -25.56 12.51
CA ALA A 305 -19.32 -26.48 13.40
C ALA A 305 -19.70 -25.85 14.74
N GLY A 306 -20.21 -24.60 14.73
CA GLY A 306 -20.63 -23.87 15.93
C GLY A 306 -19.50 -23.34 16.80
N LYS A 307 -18.22 -23.55 16.42
CA LYS A 307 -17.06 -23.04 17.17
C LYS A 307 -16.48 -21.81 16.47
N LYS A 308 -16.56 -20.64 17.12
CA LYS A 308 -15.88 -19.41 16.66
C LYS A 308 -14.38 -19.52 16.86
N LYS A 309 -13.60 -19.51 15.76
CA LYS A 309 -12.14 -19.56 15.77
C LYS A 309 -11.50 -18.19 15.96
N SER A 310 -12.06 -17.14 15.36
CA SER A 310 -11.57 -15.76 15.49
C SER A 310 -12.62 -14.77 14.98
N VAL A 311 -12.74 -13.63 15.67
CA VAL A 311 -13.55 -12.47 15.25
C VAL A 311 -12.64 -11.27 14.88
N ARG A 312 -11.34 -11.49 14.70
CA ARG A 312 -10.40 -10.42 14.33
C ARG A 312 -10.76 -9.86 12.96
N ILE A 313 -10.60 -8.55 12.81
CA ILE A 313 -10.69 -7.90 11.49
C ILE A 313 -9.66 -8.50 10.52
N SER A 314 -10.00 -8.51 9.25
CA SER A 314 -9.12 -9.05 8.21
C SER A 314 -7.82 -8.24 8.10
N LYS A 315 -6.78 -8.83 7.51
CA LYS A 315 -5.54 -8.11 7.18
C LYS A 315 -5.66 -7.28 5.88
N ALA A 316 -6.88 -7.16 5.31
CA ALA A 316 -7.13 -6.31 4.16
C ALA A 316 -7.04 -4.82 4.53
N GLY A 317 -6.89 -3.96 3.54
CA GLY A 317 -6.96 -2.51 3.71
C GLY A 317 -5.79 -1.89 4.47
N ASP A 318 -4.58 -2.41 4.35
CA ASP A 318 -3.37 -1.93 5.07
C ASP A 318 -3.12 -0.43 4.91
N TYR A 319 -3.54 0.18 3.80
CA TYR A 319 -3.36 1.60 3.51
C TYR A 319 -4.61 2.44 3.76
N LEU A 320 -5.80 1.85 3.64
CA LEU A 320 -7.07 2.56 3.81
C LEU A 320 -7.53 2.55 5.28
N LYS A 321 -7.37 1.42 5.95
CA LYS A 321 -7.76 1.28 7.36
C LYS A 321 -7.17 2.36 8.28
N PRO A 322 -5.86 2.71 8.22
CA PRO A 322 -5.29 3.78 9.04
C PRO A 322 -5.85 5.17 8.79
N MET A 323 -6.53 5.37 7.66
CA MET A 323 -7.21 6.64 7.32
C MET A 323 -8.64 6.72 7.85
N MET A 324 -9.22 5.57 8.23
CA MET A 324 -10.62 5.45 8.65
C MET A 324 -10.78 5.21 10.15
N VAL A 325 -9.68 5.04 10.89
CA VAL A 325 -9.59 4.81 12.34
C VAL A 325 -8.83 5.93 13.02
#